data_b64af1bbb688b0d62c8309b509f24ad0
#
_entry.id   b64af1bbb688b0d62c8309b509f24ad0
#
_cell.length_a   1.000
_cell.length_b   1.000
_cell.length_c   1.000
_cell.angle_alpha   90.00
_cell.angle_beta   90.00
_cell.angle_gamma   90.00
#
_symmetry.space_group_name_H-M   'P 1'
#
loop_
_entity.id
_entity.type
_entity.pdbx_description
1 polymer ?
#
loop_
_entity_poly.entity_id
_entity_poly.type
_entity_poly.pdbx_seq_one_letter_code
_entity_poly.pdbx_strand_id
1 'polypeptide(L)'
;MPTEGTVSYKQFLLPGIYGMVLLFSTMLSALATVHDREFGPIRMLLVAPLPRGVAVLAKTLSSALLGIFQAVLLLPLIWILGLRPSLTSLLEFLATLVIAALALSSLGMLLASRLRSIENFAGVMNFLMFPMFFLSSALYPASSLPGFLQPLVRADPLTYCIDLMRHPLLHGLYPVNLGADYTVRFDLLVLAALTVVLFTLACLLFGDEEHLGRILLTEAPRRGGRTAPAAPRAATSDDGAVHPSSQRPSDAPSFSGDRLEPTAPYAGRGRSSRR
;
A
#
# COMPACT_ATOMS: atom_id res chain seq x y z
N MET A 1 -20.35 -28.53 -36.31
CA MET A 1 -20.38 -28.73 -34.85
C MET A 1 -19.25 -27.89 -34.31
N PRO A 2 -19.48 -26.84 -33.53
CA PRO A 2 -18.39 -26.14 -32.87
C PRO A 2 -17.84 -27.09 -31.81
N THR A 3 -16.58 -27.43 -31.93
CA THR A 3 -15.80 -28.15 -30.94
C THR A 3 -15.96 -27.45 -29.61
N GLU A 4 -16.42 -28.15 -28.59
CA GLU A 4 -16.44 -27.69 -27.20
C GLU A 4 -15.08 -27.12 -26.86
N GLY A 5 -15.02 -25.79 -26.73
CA GLY A 5 -13.78 -25.08 -26.47
C GLY A 5 -13.29 -25.45 -25.09
N THR A 6 -12.31 -26.35 -25.04
CA THR A 6 -11.53 -26.55 -23.83
C THR A 6 -10.84 -25.24 -23.49
N VAL A 7 -11.32 -24.58 -22.45
CA VAL A 7 -10.74 -23.33 -22.01
C VAL A 7 -9.30 -23.55 -21.63
N SER A 8 -8.43 -22.75 -22.21
CA SER A 8 -7.01 -22.79 -21.88
C SER A 8 -6.82 -22.36 -20.41
N TYR A 9 -6.03 -23.08 -19.66
CA TYR A 9 -5.64 -22.71 -18.29
C TYR A 9 -5.17 -21.25 -18.18
N LYS A 10 -4.56 -20.74 -19.25
CA LYS A 10 -4.12 -19.33 -19.35
C LYS A 10 -5.29 -18.34 -19.25
N GLN A 11 -6.43 -18.67 -19.85
CA GLN A 11 -7.63 -17.81 -19.81
C GLN A 11 -8.31 -17.88 -18.44
N PHE A 12 -8.29 -19.05 -17.81
CA PHE A 12 -8.79 -19.24 -16.45
C PHE A 12 -7.99 -18.43 -15.42
N LEU A 13 -6.68 -18.33 -15.61
CA LEU A 13 -5.76 -17.64 -14.71
C LEU A 13 -5.90 -16.10 -14.77
N LEU A 14 -6.42 -15.56 -15.88
CA LEU A 14 -6.45 -14.13 -16.16
C LEU A 14 -7.14 -13.29 -15.06
N PRO A 15 -8.37 -13.61 -14.60
CA PRO A 15 -9.01 -12.89 -13.51
C PRO A 15 -8.19 -12.93 -12.21
N GLY A 16 -7.51 -14.06 -11.95
CA GLY A 16 -6.59 -14.19 -10.81
C GLY A 16 -5.40 -13.24 -10.88
N ILE A 17 -4.83 -13.03 -12.09
CA ILE A 17 -3.75 -12.06 -12.30
C ILE A 17 -4.23 -10.64 -11.99
N TYR A 18 -5.43 -10.27 -12.45
CA TYR A 18 -6.01 -8.97 -12.12
C TYR A 18 -6.28 -8.80 -10.62
N GLY A 19 -6.82 -9.84 -9.97
CA GLY A 19 -7.01 -9.85 -8.52
C GLY A 19 -5.70 -9.66 -7.76
N MET A 20 -4.63 -10.35 -8.19
CA MET A 20 -3.29 -10.19 -7.61
C MET A 20 -2.76 -8.76 -7.76
N VAL A 21 -2.85 -8.18 -8.96
CA VAL A 21 -2.40 -6.81 -9.23
C VAL A 21 -3.16 -5.80 -8.37
N LEU A 22 -4.49 -5.93 -8.27
CA LEU A 22 -5.29 -5.07 -7.41
C LEU A 22 -4.90 -5.22 -5.93
N LEU A 23 -4.75 -6.45 -5.45
CA LEU A 23 -4.36 -6.71 -4.06
C LEU A 23 -3.02 -6.07 -3.73
N PHE A 24 -1.98 -6.35 -4.52
CA PHE A 24 -0.65 -5.79 -4.28
C PHE A 24 -0.63 -4.26 -4.38
N SER A 25 -1.27 -3.71 -5.41
CA SER A 25 -1.32 -2.27 -5.64
C SER A 25 -2.01 -1.52 -4.50
N THR A 26 -3.18 -2.00 -4.07
CA THR A 26 -3.94 -1.35 -2.99
C THR A 26 -3.24 -1.47 -1.64
N MET A 27 -2.60 -2.61 -1.36
CA MET A 27 -1.82 -2.82 -0.13
C MET A 27 -0.56 -1.95 -0.09
N LEU A 28 0.20 -1.86 -1.19
CA LEU A 28 1.35 -0.96 -1.28
C LEU A 28 0.95 0.51 -1.16
N SER A 29 -0.20 0.90 -1.72
CA SER A 29 -0.74 2.25 -1.55
C SER A 29 -1.16 2.52 -0.10
N ALA A 30 -1.69 1.53 0.61
CA ALA A 30 -2.01 1.64 2.04
C ALA A 30 -0.74 1.79 2.89
N LEU A 31 0.38 1.14 2.51
CA LEU A 31 1.69 1.33 3.14
C LEU A 31 2.14 2.80 3.09
N ALA A 32 1.88 3.51 1.97
CA ALA A 32 2.17 4.93 1.87
C ALA A 32 1.41 5.76 2.93
N THR A 33 0.20 5.35 3.32
CA THR A 33 -0.55 6.01 4.40
C THR A 33 0.11 5.80 5.77
N VAL A 34 0.66 4.61 6.02
CA VAL A 34 1.44 4.34 7.24
C VAL A 34 2.73 5.16 7.25
N HIS A 35 3.41 5.25 6.12
CA HIS A 35 4.60 6.08 5.94
C HIS A 35 4.31 7.55 6.26
N ASP A 36 3.21 8.10 5.75
CA ASP A 36 2.81 9.49 6.02
C ASP A 36 2.55 9.73 7.52
N ARG A 37 2.12 8.71 8.25
CA ARG A 37 1.95 8.78 9.70
C ARG A 37 3.26 8.71 10.47
N GLU A 38 4.15 7.84 10.08
CA GLU A 38 5.43 7.61 10.75
C GLU A 38 6.35 8.82 10.61
N PHE A 39 6.45 9.40 9.40
CA PHE A 39 7.37 10.51 9.09
C PHE A 39 6.76 11.92 9.22
N GLY A 40 5.48 12.03 9.51
CA GLY A 40 4.91 13.28 9.98
C GLY A 40 4.17 14.19 9.00
N PRO A 41 4.01 13.95 7.67
CA PRO A 41 3.19 14.79 6.78
C PRO A 41 1.73 14.90 7.26
N ILE A 42 1.25 13.90 7.98
CA ILE A 42 -0.09 13.92 8.60
C ILE A 42 -0.27 15.05 9.60
N ARG A 43 0.80 15.55 10.25
CA ARG A 43 0.70 16.70 11.15
C ARG A 43 0.22 17.97 10.45
N MET A 44 0.53 18.13 9.16
CA MET A 44 -0.01 19.22 8.33
C MET A 44 -1.51 19.03 8.04
N LEU A 45 -1.98 17.79 7.89
CA LEU A 45 -3.39 17.47 7.69
C LEU A 45 -4.22 17.71 8.98
N LEU A 46 -3.59 17.56 10.15
CA LEU A 46 -4.22 17.80 11.45
C LEU A 46 -4.48 19.30 11.73
N VAL A 47 -3.74 20.19 11.07
CA VAL A 47 -3.96 21.65 11.16
C VAL A 47 -5.14 22.08 10.29
N ALA A 48 -5.47 21.33 9.24
CA ALA A 48 -6.63 21.59 8.40
C ALA A 48 -7.92 21.09 9.09
N PRO A 49 -8.98 21.87 9.15
CA PRO A 49 -10.26 21.48 9.78
C PRO A 49 -11.06 20.53 8.88
N LEU A 50 -10.46 19.39 8.50
CA LEU A 50 -11.10 18.38 7.68
C LEU A 50 -11.74 17.29 8.54
N PRO A 51 -12.98 16.88 8.26
CA PRO A 51 -13.58 15.74 8.94
C PRO A 51 -12.81 14.46 8.62
N ARG A 52 -12.54 13.66 9.66
CA ARG A 52 -11.70 12.45 9.61
C ARG A 52 -12.11 11.46 8.52
N GLY A 53 -13.41 11.27 8.35
CA GLY A 53 -13.95 10.39 7.30
C GLY A 53 -13.55 10.81 5.90
N VAL A 54 -13.38 12.12 5.65
CA VAL A 54 -12.92 12.63 4.35
C VAL A 54 -11.46 12.27 4.09
N ALA A 55 -10.61 12.33 5.11
CA ALA A 55 -9.21 11.92 4.97
C ALA A 55 -9.08 10.42 4.67
N VAL A 56 -9.82 9.57 5.38
CA VAL A 56 -9.88 8.12 5.12
C VAL A 56 -10.45 7.85 3.73
N LEU A 57 -11.53 8.53 3.34
CA LEU A 57 -12.13 8.39 2.01
C LEU A 57 -11.14 8.78 0.90
N ALA A 58 -10.46 9.91 1.03
CA ALA A 58 -9.48 10.38 0.06
C ALA A 58 -8.34 9.37 -0.12
N LYS A 59 -7.83 8.81 0.97
CA LYS A 59 -6.76 7.78 0.93
C LYS A 59 -7.25 6.47 0.33
N THR A 60 -8.44 6.00 0.70
CA THR A 60 -9.05 4.80 0.13
C THR A 60 -9.29 4.96 -1.37
N LEU A 61 -9.82 6.11 -1.79
CA LEU A 61 -10.07 6.39 -3.20
C LEU A 61 -8.77 6.52 -3.99
N SER A 62 -7.74 7.16 -3.43
CA SER A 62 -6.41 7.24 -4.05
C SER A 62 -5.80 5.85 -4.26
N SER A 63 -5.89 4.96 -3.25
CA SER A 63 -5.43 3.58 -3.36
C SER A 63 -6.21 2.79 -4.42
N ALA A 64 -7.53 2.95 -4.46
CA ALA A 64 -8.37 2.30 -5.46
C ALA A 64 -8.04 2.78 -6.88
N LEU A 65 -7.87 4.09 -7.08
CA LEU A 65 -7.50 4.68 -8.37
C LEU A 65 -6.15 4.18 -8.87
N LEU A 66 -5.16 4.05 -7.99
CA LEU A 66 -3.87 3.50 -8.35
C LEU A 66 -3.98 2.03 -8.79
N GLY A 67 -4.76 1.22 -8.07
CA GLY A 67 -5.04 -0.16 -8.42
C GLY A 67 -5.76 -0.29 -9.76
N ILE A 68 -6.79 0.52 -9.99
CA ILE A 68 -7.53 0.55 -11.27
C ILE A 68 -6.59 0.95 -12.40
N PHE A 69 -5.77 1.97 -12.22
CA PHE A 69 -4.80 2.41 -13.23
C PHE A 69 -3.85 1.28 -13.64
N GLN A 70 -3.30 0.54 -12.67
CA GLN A 70 -2.44 -0.61 -12.95
C GLN A 70 -3.19 -1.75 -13.64
N ALA A 71 -4.42 -2.04 -13.22
CA ALA A 71 -5.27 -3.04 -13.86
C ALA A 71 -5.62 -2.66 -15.31
N VAL A 72 -5.88 -1.38 -15.57
CA VAL A 72 -6.14 -0.88 -16.94
C VAL A 72 -4.90 -1.01 -17.82
N LEU A 73 -3.70 -0.78 -17.31
CA LEU A 73 -2.47 -1.02 -18.06
C LEU A 73 -2.29 -2.48 -18.49
N LEU A 74 -2.91 -3.42 -17.78
CA LEU A 74 -2.89 -4.84 -18.13
C LEU A 74 -3.98 -5.25 -19.13
N LEU A 75 -4.88 -4.35 -19.55
CA LEU A 75 -5.93 -4.68 -20.52
C LEU A 75 -5.40 -5.34 -21.81
N PRO A 76 -4.26 -4.94 -22.39
CA PRO A 76 -3.72 -5.63 -23.58
C PRO A 76 -3.51 -7.13 -23.39
N LEU A 77 -3.29 -7.58 -22.15
CA LEU A 77 -3.10 -8.99 -21.83
C LEU A 77 -4.32 -9.85 -22.20
N ILE A 78 -5.53 -9.29 -22.15
CA ILE A 78 -6.76 -9.95 -22.54
C ILE A 78 -6.69 -10.41 -24.00
N TRP A 79 -6.24 -9.52 -24.91
CA TRP A 79 -6.11 -9.82 -26.34
C TRP A 79 -4.92 -10.74 -26.65
N ILE A 80 -3.81 -10.57 -25.92
CA ILE A 80 -2.62 -11.44 -26.05
C ILE A 80 -2.99 -12.90 -25.71
N LEU A 81 -3.86 -13.10 -24.72
CA LEU A 81 -4.34 -14.42 -24.31
C LEU A 81 -5.45 -14.98 -25.22
N GLY A 82 -5.80 -14.25 -26.29
CA GLY A 82 -6.76 -14.68 -27.29
C GLY A 82 -8.23 -14.50 -26.91
N LEU A 83 -8.51 -13.83 -25.80
CA LEU A 83 -9.87 -13.44 -25.42
C LEU A 83 -10.29 -12.23 -26.26
N ARG A 84 -11.55 -12.25 -26.75
CA ARG A 84 -12.14 -11.15 -27.53
C ARG A 84 -13.47 -10.75 -26.88
N PRO A 85 -13.42 -10.08 -25.71
CA PRO A 85 -14.65 -9.63 -25.06
C PRO A 85 -15.37 -8.62 -25.94
N SER A 86 -16.70 -8.65 -25.90
CA SER A 86 -17.52 -7.60 -26.48
C SER A 86 -17.31 -6.28 -25.73
N LEU A 87 -17.71 -5.17 -26.33
CA LEU A 87 -17.61 -3.86 -25.66
C LEU A 87 -18.40 -3.85 -24.34
N THR A 88 -19.56 -4.49 -24.31
CA THR A 88 -20.38 -4.63 -23.11
C THR A 88 -19.66 -5.42 -22.03
N SER A 89 -19.07 -6.57 -22.37
CA SER A 89 -18.29 -7.37 -21.42
C SER A 89 -17.07 -6.63 -20.90
N LEU A 90 -16.42 -5.81 -21.74
CA LEU A 90 -15.30 -4.99 -21.31
C LEU A 90 -15.72 -3.89 -20.33
N LEU A 91 -16.86 -3.24 -20.57
CA LEU A 91 -17.41 -2.22 -19.65
C LEU A 91 -17.85 -2.85 -18.32
N GLU A 92 -18.50 -4.02 -18.36
CA GLU A 92 -18.84 -4.78 -17.17
C GLU A 92 -17.57 -5.17 -16.39
N PHE A 93 -16.53 -5.61 -17.07
CA PHE A 93 -15.25 -5.93 -16.45
C PHE A 93 -14.60 -4.71 -15.79
N LEU A 94 -14.60 -3.55 -16.43
CA LEU A 94 -14.12 -2.31 -15.83
C LEU A 94 -14.92 -1.92 -14.59
N ALA A 95 -16.24 -2.11 -14.61
CA ALA A 95 -17.08 -1.88 -13.43
C ALA A 95 -16.71 -2.82 -12.27
N THR A 96 -16.49 -4.12 -12.57
CA THR A 96 -16.05 -5.08 -11.53
C THR A 96 -14.67 -4.73 -10.96
N LEU A 97 -13.73 -4.22 -11.78
CA LEU A 97 -12.43 -3.73 -11.31
C LEU A 97 -12.58 -2.59 -10.31
N VAL A 98 -13.49 -1.65 -10.56
CA VAL A 98 -13.73 -0.52 -9.64
C VAL A 98 -14.25 -1.03 -8.29
N ILE A 99 -15.21 -1.94 -8.29
CA ILE A 99 -15.79 -2.50 -7.06
C ILE A 99 -14.74 -3.28 -6.28
N ALA A 100 -13.98 -4.14 -6.95
CA ALA A 100 -12.90 -4.91 -6.34
C ALA A 100 -11.78 -4.01 -5.77
N ALA A 101 -11.40 -2.98 -6.51
CA ALA A 101 -10.40 -2.02 -6.04
C ALA A 101 -10.85 -1.26 -4.78
N LEU A 102 -12.12 -0.87 -4.71
CA LEU A 102 -12.69 -0.23 -3.52
C LEU A 102 -12.73 -1.18 -2.32
N ALA A 103 -13.10 -2.44 -2.51
CA ALA A 103 -13.12 -3.44 -1.45
C ALA A 103 -11.71 -3.69 -0.88
N LEU A 104 -10.74 -3.94 -1.76
CA LEU A 104 -9.35 -4.22 -1.37
C LEU A 104 -8.66 -2.99 -0.78
N SER A 105 -8.92 -1.79 -1.31
CA SER A 105 -8.37 -0.55 -0.74
C SER A 105 -8.95 -0.24 0.64
N SER A 106 -10.22 -0.57 0.89
CA SER A 106 -10.83 -0.45 2.22
C SER A 106 -10.19 -1.41 3.22
N LEU A 107 -9.85 -2.62 2.80
CA LEU A 107 -9.07 -3.58 3.62
C LEU A 107 -7.68 -3.04 3.94
N GLY A 108 -6.95 -2.56 2.93
CA GLY A 108 -5.63 -1.95 3.12
C GLY A 108 -5.68 -0.75 4.06
N MET A 109 -6.70 0.10 3.93
CA MET A 109 -6.89 1.26 4.79
C MET A 109 -7.24 0.87 6.24
N LEU A 110 -8.02 -0.21 6.43
CA LEU A 110 -8.28 -0.75 7.76
C LEU A 110 -6.98 -1.21 8.44
N LEU A 111 -6.12 -1.93 7.74
CA LEU A 111 -4.81 -2.35 8.26
C LEU A 111 -3.93 -1.13 8.57
N ALA A 112 -3.89 -0.15 7.67
CA ALA A 112 -3.14 1.08 7.86
C ALA A 112 -3.68 1.91 9.04
N SER A 113 -4.96 1.80 9.39
CA SER A 113 -5.53 2.49 10.55
C SER A 113 -5.05 1.91 11.88
N ARG A 114 -4.65 0.64 11.91
CA ARG A 114 -4.21 -0.07 13.14
C ARG A 114 -2.70 -0.08 13.34
N LEU A 115 -1.93 -0.04 12.25
CA LEU A 115 -0.49 -0.21 12.27
C LEU A 115 0.21 1.15 12.13
N ARG A 116 1.16 1.41 13.03
CA ARG A 116 1.86 2.72 13.13
C ARG A 116 3.25 2.70 12.52
N SER A 117 3.84 1.53 12.34
CA SER A 117 5.18 1.33 11.81
C SER A 117 5.12 0.66 10.45
N ILE A 118 5.95 1.14 9.52
CA ILE A 118 6.10 0.56 8.19
C ILE A 118 6.50 -0.92 8.28
N GLU A 119 7.43 -1.25 9.17
CA GLU A 119 7.92 -2.62 9.35
C GLU A 119 6.81 -3.57 9.79
N ASN A 120 6.01 -3.15 10.78
CA ASN A 120 4.88 -3.93 11.26
C ASN A 120 3.80 -4.08 10.18
N PHE A 121 3.53 -3.01 9.42
CA PHE A 121 2.58 -3.07 8.31
C PHE A 121 3.07 -4.03 7.22
N ALA A 122 4.34 -3.93 6.80
CA ALA A 122 4.91 -4.81 5.79
C ALA A 122 4.88 -6.29 6.22
N GLY A 123 5.16 -6.58 7.49
CA GLY A 123 5.05 -7.93 8.05
C GLY A 123 3.63 -8.47 7.99
N VAL A 124 2.66 -7.71 8.50
CA VAL A 124 1.22 -8.10 8.49
C VAL A 124 0.69 -8.21 7.07
N MET A 125 1.04 -7.25 6.19
CA MET A 125 0.67 -7.26 4.79
C MET A 125 1.11 -8.55 4.11
N ASN A 126 2.40 -8.90 4.20
CA ASN A 126 2.92 -10.11 3.58
C ASN A 126 2.26 -11.37 4.16
N PHE A 127 2.09 -11.43 5.49
CA PHE A 127 1.41 -12.55 6.15
C PHE A 127 -0.05 -12.72 5.69
N LEU A 128 -0.75 -11.62 5.40
CA LEU A 128 -2.14 -11.64 4.95
C LEU A 128 -2.27 -11.91 3.46
N MET A 129 -1.42 -11.29 2.63
CA MET A 129 -1.53 -11.37 1.17
C MET A 129 -1.29 -12.77 0.62
N PHE A 130 -0.31 -13.50 1.17
CA PHE A 130 -0.02 -14.85 0.69
C PHE A 130 -1.17 -15.82 0.91
N PRO A 131 -1.73 -15.98 2.12
CA PRO A 131 -2.90 -16.82 2.31
C PRO A 131 -4.10 -16.38 1.45
N MET A 132 -4.40 -15.09 1.41
CA MET A 132 -5.49 -14.55 0.58
C MET A 132 -5.33 -14.95 -0.88
N PHE A 133 -4.13 -14.78 -1.46
CA PHE A 133 -3.89 -15.12 -2.86
C PHE A 133 -3.98 -16.63 -3.12
N PHE A 134 -3.40 -17.46 -2.24
CA PHE A 134 -3.41 -18.91 -2.42
C PHE A 134 -4.77 -19.56 -2.09
N LEU A 135 -5.55 -19.00 -1.18
CA LEU A 135 -6.89 -19.52 -0.86
C LEU A 135 -7.96 -18.96 -1.78
N SER A 136 -7.73 -17.78 -2.38
CA SER A 136 -8.64 -17.26 -3.39
C SER A 136 -8.68 -18.20 -4.58
N SER A 137 -9.79 -18.26 -5.28
CA SER A 137 -9.93 -19.05 -6.50
C SER A 137 -9.07 -18.56 -7.68
N ALA A 138 -7.96 -17.83 -7.40
CA ALA A 138 -7.07 -17.25 -8.40
C ALA A 138 -6.36 -18.29 -9.28
N LEU A 139 -5.83 -19.33 -8.65
CA LEU A 139 -4.99 -20.34 -9.30
C LEU A 139 -5.72 -21.62 -9.66
N TYR A 140 -6.77 -21.96 -8.91
CA TYR A 140 -7.56 -23.18 -9.06
C TYR A 140 -9.00 -22.94 -8.59
N PRO A 141 -9.97 -23.73 -9.08
CA PRO A 141 -11.36 -23.60 -8.63
C PRO A 141 -11.48 -23.86 -7.12
N ALA A 142 -12.31 -23.08 -6.42
CA ALA A 142 -12.51 -23.23 -4.98
C ALA A 142 -13.06 -24.65 -4.62
N SER A 143 -13.77 -25.28 -5.54
CA SER A 143 -14.25 -26.67 -5.42
C SER A 143 -13.14 -27.71 -5.32
N SER A 144 -11.92 -27.41 -5.77
CA SER A 144 -10.77 -28.32 -5.68
C SER A 144 -10.14 -28.35 -4.29
N LEU A 145 -10.49 -27.40 -3.42
CA LEU A 145 -9.91 -27.29 -2.09
C LEU A 145 -10.56 -28.27 -1.09
N PRO A 146 -9.75 -28.84 -0.17
CA PRO A 146 -10.29 -29.64 0.92
C PRO A 146 -11.36 -28.90 1.72
N GLY A 147 -12.40 -29.62 2.15
CA GLY A 147 -13.56 -29.02 2.81
C GLY A 147 -13.25 -28.20 4.06
N PHE A 148 -12.14 -28.48 4.76
CA PHE A 148 -11.72 -27.72 5.94
C PHE A 148 -11.19 -26.32 5.60
N LEU A 149 -10.76 -26.06 4.35
CA LEU A 149 -10.31 -24.74 3.88
C LEU A 149 -11.46 -23.88 3.34
N GLN A 150 -12.60 -24.45 3.02
CA GLN A 150 -13.74 -23.72 2.45
C GLN A 150 -14.24 -22.55 3.32
N PRO A 151 -14.31 -22.64 4.66
CA PRO A 151 -14.68 -21.48 5.48
C PRO A 151 -13.71 -20.31 5.32
N LEU A 152 -12.41 -20.59 5.14
CA LEU A 152 -11.38 -19.59 4.96
C LEU A 152 -11.47 -18.93 3.58
N VAL A 153 -11.74 -19.71 2.53
CA VAL A 153 -12.04 -19.23 1.16
C VAL A 153 -13.25 -18.28 1.16
N ARG A 154 -14.31 -18.65 1.90
CA ARG A 154 -15.52 -17.82 2.02
C ARG A 154 -15.30 -16.53 2.82
N ALA A 155 -14.34 -16.50 3.70
CA ALA A 155 -13.96 -15.30 4.46
C ALA A 155 -13.05 -14.36 3.67
N ASP A 156 -12.45 -14.85 2.59
CA ASP A 156 -11.49 -14.10 1.78
C ASP A 156 -12.18 -13.14 0.80
N PRO A 157 -12.00 -11.81 0.94
CA PRO A 157 -12.56 -10.82 0.01
C PRO A 157 -12.03 -10.97 -1.41
N LEU A 158 -10.80 -11.46 -1.58
CA LEU A 158 -10.19 -11.62 -2.89
C LEU A 158 -10.91 -12.70 -3.73
N THR A 159 -11.46 -13.72 -3.08
CA THR A 159 -12.27 -14.76 -3.75
C THR A 159 -13.46 -14.16 -4.51
N TYR A 160 -14.23 -13.31 -3.84
CA TYR A 160 -15.38 -12.63 -4.47
C TYR A 160 -14.97 -11.61 -5.53
N CYS A 161 -13.82 -10.93 -5.35
CA CYS A 161 -13.28 -10.02 -6.36
C CYS A 161 -12.96 -10.76 -7.66
N ILE A 162 -12.28 -11.91 -7.56
CA ILE A 162 -11.88 -12.72 -8.72
C ILE A 162 -13.11 -13.37 -9.37
N ASP A 163 -14.03 -13.87 -8.55
CA ASP A 163 -15.26 -14.50 -9.04
C ASP A 163 -16.11 -13.50 -9.83
N LEU A 164 -16.30 -12.30 -9.28
CA LEU A 164 -17.00 -11.21 -9.95
C LEU A 164 -16.35 -10.82 -11.30
N MET A 165 -15.01 -10.83 -11.40
CA MET A 165 -14.27 -10.52 -12.63
C MET A 165 -14.38 -11.64 -13.67
N ARG A 166 -14.61 -12.89 -13.25
CA ARG A 166 -14.76 -14.03 -14.16
C ARG A 166 -16.00 -13.92 -15.02
N HIS A 167 -17.10 -13.44 -14.46
CA HIS A 167 -18.37 -13.34 -15.17
C HIS A 167 -18.25 -12.58 -16.51
N PRO A 168 -17.78 -11.33 -16.58
CA PRO A 168 -17.69 -10.61 -17.85
C PRO A 168 -16.59 -11.12 -18.79
N LEU A 169 -15.48 -11.64 -18.27
CA LEU A 169 -14.37 -12.10 -19.10
C LEU A 169 -14.64 -13.45 -19.74
N LEU A 170 -15.38 -14.32 -19.06
CA LEU A 170 -15.57 -15.70 -19.46
C LEU A 170 -17.03 -15.99 -19.91
N HIS A 171 -17.85 -14.96 -19.96
CA HIS A 171 -19.25 -15.09 -20.41
C HIS A 171 -19.34 -15.69 -21.81
N GLY A 172 -20.03 -16.85 -21.91
CA GLY A 172 -20.20 -17.59 -23.15
C GLY A 172 -19.08 -18.58 -23.52
N LEU A 173 -17.95 -18.57 -22.78
CA LEU A 173 -16.83 -19.50 -22.97
C LEU A 173 -16.90 -20.71 -22.05
N TYR A 174 -17.63 -20.62 -20.94
CA TYR A 174 -17.77 -21.71 -19.96
C TYR A 174 -19.22 -22.12 -19.73
N PRO A 175 -19.49 -23.40 -19.54
CA PRO A 175 -20.69 -23.81 -18.83
C PRO A 175 -20.60 -23.24 -17.40
N VAL A 176 -21.75 -22.80 -16.88
CA VAL A 176 -21.96 -22.01 -15.65
C VAL A 176 -21.24 -22.54 -14.39
N ASN A 177 -20.59 -23.69 -14.44
CA ASN A 177 -20.04 -24.40 -13.29
C ASN A 177 -18.48 -24.44 -13.22
N LEU A 178 -17.77 -23.82 -14.15
CA LEU A 178 -16.29 -23.88 -14.17
C LEU A 178 -15.65 -22.56 -13.75
N GLY A 179 -15.83 -22.18 -12.49
CA GLY A 179 -14.98 -21.15 -11.91
C GLY A 179 -15.67 -19.98 -11.27
N ALA A 180 -16.93 -19.67 -11.57
CA ALA A 180 -17.74 -18.79 -10.75
C ALA A 180 -18.49 -19.65 -9.73
N ASP A 181 -18.07 -19.58 -8.48
CA ASP A 181 -18.68 -20.37 -7.41
C ASP A 181 -19.99 -19.74 -6.92
N TYR A 182 -20.20 -18.43 -7.23
CA TYR A 182 -21.36 -17.66 -6.75
C TYR A 182 -22.06 -16.90 -7.89
N THR A 183 -23.24 -16.40 -7.60
CA THR A 183 -23.98 -15.54 -8.54
C THR A 183 -23.45 -14.11 -8.47
N VAL A 184 -23.37 -13.39 -9.61
CA VAL A 184 -22.94 -11.98 -9.70
C VAL A 184 -23.58 -11.09 -8.63
N ARG A 185 -24.88 -11.29 -8.37
CA ARG A 185 -25.63 -10.52 -7.37
C ARG A 185 -25.14 -10.80 -5.96
N PHE A 186 -24.77 -12.04 -5.67
CA PHE A 186 -24.25 -12.43 -4.37
C PHE A 186 -22.86 -11.85 -4.14
N ASP A 187 -21.95 -11.97 -5.11
CA ASP A 187 -20.60 -11.39 -5.02
C ASP A 187 -20.65 -9.88 -4.86
N LEU A 188 -21.49 -9.21 -5.63
CA LEU A 188 -21.68 -7.77 -5.56
C LEU A 188 -22.18 -7.34 -4.16
N LEU A 189 -23.16 -8.07 -3.62
CA LEU A 189 -23.72 -7.78 -2.31
C LEU A 189 -22.67 -7.98 -1.20
N VAL A 190 -21.94 -9.10 -1.26
CA VAL A 190 -20.87 -9.41 -0.29
C VAL A 190 -19.78 -8.37 -0.37
N LEU A 191 -19.29 -8.02 -1.55
CA LEU A 191 -18.25 -7.02 -1.73
C LEU A 191 -18.71 -5.63 -1.30
N ALA A 192 -19.94 -5.23 -1.62
CA ALA A 192 -20.48 -3.95 -1.18
C ALA A 192 -20.61 -3.89 0.35
N ALA A 193 -21.19 -4.94 0.96
CA ALA A 193 -21.31 -5.03 2.41
C ALA A 193 -19.94 -5.00 3.10
N LEU A 194 -19.00 -5.79 2.58
CA LEU A 194 -17.63 -5.85 3.11
C LEU A 194 -16.92 -4.50 2.98
N THR A 195 -17.02 -3.84 1.81
CA THR A 195 -16.46 -2.50 1.60
C THR A 195 -16.99 -1.50 2.62
N VAL A 196 -18.31 -1.47 2.83
CA VAL A 196 -18.93 -0.55 3.79
C VAL A 196 -18.48 -0.86 5.23
N VAL A 197 -18.44 -2.13 5.60
CA VAL A 197 -18.00 -2.55 6.94
C VAL A 197 -16.54 -2.21 7.18
N LEU A 198 -15.65 -2.58 6.25
CA LEU A 198 -14.21 -2.32 6.37
C LEU A 198 -13.90 -0.82 6.36
N PHE A 199 -14.58 -0.06 5.49
CA PHE A 199 -14.43 1.39 5.43
C PHE A 199 -14.92 2.07 6.72
N THR A 200 -16.10 1.70 7.22
CA THR A 200 -16.65 2.23 8.47
C THR A 200 -15.72 1.92 9.63
N LEU A 201 -15.23 0.68 9.71
CA LEU A 201 -14.30 0.27 10.74
C LEU A 201 -12.96 1.04 10.63
N ALA A 202 -12.45 1.26 9.42
CA ALA A 202 -11.27 2.08 9.19
C ALA A 202 -11.48 3.53 9.68
N CYS A 203 -12.66 4.13 9.39
CA CYS A 203 -13.00 5.47 9.87
C CYS A 203 -13.08 5.56 11.39
N LEU A 204 -13.68 4.57 12.05
CA LEU A 204 -13.78 4.54 13.51
C LEU A 204 -12.41 4.42 14.16
N LEU A 205 -11.58 3.52 13.66
CA LEU A 205 -10.26 3.26 14.22
C LEU A 205 -9.26 4.39 13.94
N PHE A 206 -9.42 5.09 12.82
CA PHE A 206 -8.61 6.25 12.50
C PHE A 206 -8.85 7.43 13.44
N GLY A 207 -10.03 7.47 14.08
CA GLY A 207 -10.49 8.56 14.96
C GLY A 207 -9.99 8.51 16.38
N ASP A 208 -9.75 7.35 16.95
CA ASP A 208 -9.45 7.19 18.39
C ASP A 208 -8.10 7.79 18.80
N GLU A 209 -7.15 7.88 17.88
CA GLU A 209 -5.80 8.38 18.16
C GLU A 209 -5.73 9.91 18.39
N GLU A 210 -6.60 10.67 17.76
CA GLU A 210 -6.60 12.13 17.93
C GLU A 210 -7.19 12.60 19.27
N HIS A 211 -8.10 11.83 19.87
CA HIS A 211 -8.61 12.15 21.20
C HIS A 211 -7.50 12.07 22.24
N LEU A 212 -6.65 11.04 22.18
CA LEU A 212 -5.51 10.90 23.09
C LEU A 212 -4.48 12.04 22.88
N GLY A 213 -4.18 12.39 21.64
CA GLY A 213 -3.26 13.48 21.30
C GLY A 213 -3.76 14.84 21.78
N ARG A 214 -5.07 15.12 21.64
CA ARG A 214 -5.67 16.36 22.14
C ARG A 214 -5.67 16.44 23.67
N ILE A 215 -5.97 15.35 24.36
CA ILE A 215 -5.94 15.29 25.82
C ILE A 215 -4.51 15.57 26.31
N LEU A 216 -3.50 14.93 25.73
CA LEU A 216 -2.10 15.13 26.09
C LEU A 216 -1.59 16.55 25.79
N LEU A 217 -2.07 17.19 24.73
CA LEU A 217 -1.74 18.59 24.42
C LEU A 217 -2.48 19.58 25.32
N THR A 218 -3.67 19.23 25.80
CA THR A 218 -4.47 20.06 26.72
C THR A 218 -3.95 19.93 28.15
N GLU A 219 -3.44 18.75 28.52
CA GLU A 219 -2.84 18.47 29.84
C GLU A 219 -1.34 18.82 29.92
N ALA A 220 -0.70 19.21 28.82
CA ALA A 220 0.65 19.75 28.89
C ALA A 220 0.61 20.94 29.86
N PRO A 221 1.18 20.85 31.08
CA PRO A 221 1.12 21.94 32.04
C PRO A 221 1.72 23.15 31.33
N ARG A 222 0.94 24.24 31.26
CA ARG A 222 1.49 25.56 30.95
C ARG A 222 2.61 25.76 31.97
N ARG A 223 3.83 25.37 31.60
CA ARG A 223 5.00 25.71 32.37
C ARG A 223 4.98 27.22 32.46
N GLY A 224 4.42 27.65 33.59
CA GLY A 224 4.34 29.01 33.98
C GLY A 224 5.68 29.69 33.76
N GLY A 225 5.58 30.90 33.32
CA GLY A 225 6.71 31.75 33.01
C GLY A 225 7.88 31.55 33.96
N ARG A 226 8.90 30.85 33.48
CA ARG A 226 10.24 31.07 34.02
C ARG A 226 10.56 32.51 33.67
N THR A 227 10.38 33.39 34.66
CA THR A 227 11.04 34.68 34.69
C THR A 227 12.47 34.46 34.18
N ALA A 228 12.82 35.11 33.08
CA ALA A 228 14.18 35.14 32.58
C ALA A 228 15.11 35.50 33.75
N PRO A 229 16.20 34.76 33.99
CA PRO A 229 17.15 35.20 34.98
C PRO A 229 17.63 36.59 34.57
N ALA A 230 17.46 37.54 35.52
CA ALA A 230 17.89 38.92 35.38
C ALA A 230 19.37 38.93 34.91
N ALA A 231 19.64 39.63 33.83
CA ALA A 231 20.99 39.84 33.34
C ALA A 231 21.83 40.41 34.51
N PRO A 232 23.04 39.91 34.76
CA PRO A 232 23.93 40.50 35.78
C PRO A 232 24.19 41.96 35.42
N ARG A 233 23.83 42.86 36.36
CA ARG A 233 24.19 44.27 36.28
C ARG A 233 25.70 44.38 36.06
N ALA A 234 26.10 45.03 34.98
CA ALA A 234 27.49 45.46 34.77
C ALA A 234 27.91 46.34 35.96
N ALA A 235 28.86 45.83 36.75
CA ALA A 235 29.57 46.66 37.72
C ALA A 235 30.50 47.55 36.92
N THR A 236 30.22 48.83 36.98
CA THR A 236 31.15 49.88 36.63
C THR A 236 32.27 49.88 37.69
N SER A 237 33.47 49.49 37.30
CA SER A 237 34.68 49.90 38.01
C SER A 237 35.67 50.40 36.97
N ASP A 238 35.84 51.65 37.12
CA ASP A 238 36.90 52.49 36.61
C ASP A 238 38.28 51.97 37.07
N ASP A 239 39.31 52.25 36.29
CA ASP A 239 40.75 52.26 36.54
C ASP A 239 41.58 51.25 35.78
N GLY A 240 42.54 51.85 35.07
CA GLY A 240 43.90 51.36 34.93
C GLY A 240 44.26 50.86 33.51
N ALA A 241 44.79 51.82 32.76
CA ALA A 241 45.66 51.59 31.60
C ALA A 241 46.79 50.60 31.86
N VAL A 242 47.01 49.65 30.97
CA VAL A 242 48.36 49.22 30.51
C VAL A 242 48.24 48.45 29.19
N HIS A 243 48.78 48.94 28.13
CA HIS A 243 49.25 48.29 26.89
C HIS A 243 50.59 47.60 27.13
N PRO A 244 51.18 46.83 26.20
CA PRO A 244 50.75 45.83 25.23
C PRO A 244 51.60 44.55 25.32
N SER A 245 51.20 43.49 24.62
CA SER A 245 52.21 42.65 23.90
C SER A 245 51.49 41.54 23.08
N SER A 246 51.74 41.63 21.84
CA SER A 246 51.83 40.60 20.81
C SER A 246 52.09 39.17 21.28
N GLN A 247 51.23 38.22 21.00
CA GLN A 247 51.66 36.88 20.63
C GLN A 247 50.53 36.19 19.85
N ARG A 248 50.78 35.98 18.57
CA ARG A 248 50.08 34.96 17.75
C ARG A 248 50.67 33.61 18.13
N PRO A 249 49.86 32.56 18.13
CA PRO A 249 50.29 31.24 17.72
C PRO A 249 49.68 30.89 16.36
N SER A 250 50.55 30.74 15.40
CA SER A 250 50.40 29.92 14.23
C SER A 250 50.25 28.48 14.67
N ASP A 251 49.21 27.82 14.23
CA ASP A 251 49.21 26.38 13.91
C ASP A 251 47.86 26.02 13.26
N ALA A 252 47.86 26.19 11.94
CA ALA A 252 46.88 25.52 11.10
C ALA A 252 47.53 24.27 10.50
N PRO A 253 47.01 23.09 10.66
CA PRO A 253 47.49 21.93 9.90
C PRO A 253 47.04 22.04 8.45
N SER A 254 48.05 22.10 7.58
CA SER A 254 47.93 21.95 6.14
C SER A 254 47.37 20.55 5.78
N PHE A 255 46.21 20.51 5.18
CA PHE A 255 45.69 19.28 4.57
C PHE A 255 46.34 19.15 3.18
N SER A 256 47.35 18.28 3.09
CA SER A 256 47.98 17.84 1.85
C SER A 256 47.00 16.96 1.06
N GLY A 257 46.68 17.41 -0.15
CA GLY A 257 45.92 16.64 -1.10
C GLY A 257 46.72 15.44 -1.61
N ASP A 258 46.22 14.27 -1.37
CA ASP A 258 46.72 13.06 -1.99
C ASP A 258 45.78 12.65 -3.13
N ARG A 259 46.40 12.57 -4.30
CA ARG A 259 45.75 12.20 -5.58
C ARG A 259 45.41 10.73 -5.54
N LEU A 260 44.14 10.40 -5.70
CA LEU A 260 43.71 9.04 -6.02
C LEU A 260 43.89 8.83 -7.51
N GLU A 261 44.84 7.99 -7.88
CA GLU A 261 45.02 7.43 -9.21
C GLU A 261 43.85 6.49 -9.57
N PRO A 262 43.48 6.43 -10.87
CA PRO A 262 42.48 5.50 -11.33
C PRO A 262 43.09 4.11 -11.59
N THR A 263 42.63 3.10 -10.85
CA THR A 263 43.01 1.71 -11.12
C THR A 263 42.28 1.17 -12.35
N ALA A 264 43.09 0.66 -13.26
CA ALA A 264 42.78 0.06 -14.54
C ALA A 264 41.95 -1.26 -14.45
N PRO A 265 41.40 -1.75 -15.59
CA PRO A 265 40.43 -2.83 -15.62
C PRO A 265 41.09 -4.21 -15.55
N TYR A 266 40.46 -5.12 -14.88
CA TYR A 266 40.84 -6.54 -14.80
C TYR A 266 40.52 -7.24 -16.12
N ALA A 267 41.56 -7.49 -16.88
CA ALA A 267 41.51 -8.31 -18.10
C ALA A 267 41.50 -9.80 -17.77
N GLY A 268 40.72 -10.54 -18.53
CA GLY A 268 40.41 -11.93 -18.39
C GLY A 268 41.57 -12.90 -18.43
N ARG A 269 41.31 -14.09 -17.97
CA ARG A 269 41.93 -15.35 -18.46
C ARG A 269 40.88 -16.43 -18.59
N GLY A 270 40.68 -16.77 -19.86
CA GLY A 270 40.03 -17.99 -20.22
C GLY A 270 40.85 -19.22 -19.80
N ARG A 271 40.16 -20.30 -19.51
CA ARG A 271 40.69 -21.67 -19.66
C ARG A 271 39.62 -22.58 -20.20
N SER A 272 39.89 -23.02 -21.40
CA SER A 272 39.35 -24.18 -22.06
C SER A 272 39.73 -25.47 -21.34
N SER A 273 38.84 -26.45 -21.30
CA SER A 273 39.09 -27.88 -21.30
C SER A 273 37.74 -28.61 -21.35
N ARG A 274 37.36 -29.16 -22.50
CA ARG A 274 37.36 -30.57 -22.91
C ARG A 274 36.92 -31.55 -21.81
N ARG A 275 35.68 -32.03 -21.83
CA ARG A 275 35.18 -33.32 -22.35
C ARG A 275 33.67 -33.39 -22.15
#